data_86659a3d24ff32aa002bc19eaf2e1b7e
#
_entry.id   86659a3d24ff32aa002bc19eaf2e1b7e
#
_cell.length_a   1.000
_cell.length_b   1.000
_cell.length_c   1.000
_cell.angle_alpha   90.00
_cell.angle_beta   90.00
_cell.angle_gamma   90.00
#
_symmetry.space_group_name_H-M   'P 1'
#
loop_
_entity.id
_entity.type
_entity.pdbx_description
1 polymer ?
#
loop_
_entity_poly.entity_id
_entity_poly.type
_entity_poly.pdbx_seq_one_letter_code
_entity_poly.pdbx_strand_id
1 'polypeptide(L)'
;FPQECIRSEILCHAFGAHAIFPDTRTVLDIGGQDTKAIQVDQYGLVTSFQMNDRCAAGCGRYLGYIADEMSISLNELGPMAMKAEREVNICSTCTAFAGAELRELTNLGEKREDILGGLHKAIIMRAMSLIARSGGAFNEFTFTGGVARNPAIVKYLTELVRENYGNDIKINIDTDSIFM
;
A
#
# COMPACT_ATOMS: atom_id res chain seq x y z
N PHE A 1 1.42 -22.39 21.81
CA PHE A 1 2.38 -21.36 22.26
C PHE A 1 2.03 -20.95 23.69
N PRO A 2 3.05 -20.68 24.56
CA PRO A 2 2.81 -20.12 25.87
C PRO A 2 2.10 -18.77 25.77
N GLN A 3 1.18 -18.49 26.69
CA GLN A 3 0.36 -17.27 26.64
C GLN A 3 1.20 -16.00 26.74
N GLU A 4 2.32 -16.06 27.44
CA GLU A 4 3.30 -14.97 27.55
C GLU A 4 4.03 -14.65 26.25
N CYS A 5 4.00 -15.53 25.26
CA CYS A 5 4.62 -15.33 23.93
C CYS A 5 3.63 -14.77 22.90
N ILE A 6 2.34 -14.66 23.22
CA ILE A 6 1.33 -14.13 22.30
C ILE A 6 1.43 -12.62 22.26
N ARG A 7 1.62 -12.07 21.08
CA ARG A 7 1.67 -10.62 20.81
C ARG A 7 0.72 -10.27 19.66
N SER A 8 0.32 -9.00 19.60
CA SER A 8 -0.47 -8.53 18.46
C SER A 8 0.36 -8.56 17.17
N GLU A 9 -0.31 -8.78 16.05
CA GLU A 9 0.32 -8.72 14.72
C GLU A 9 1.08 -7.40 14.49
N ILE A 10 0.50 -6.27 14.91
CA ILE A 10 1.11 -4.94 14.79
C ILE A 10 2.47 -4.87 15.49
N LEU A 11 2.56 -5.41 16.72
CA LEU A 11 3.81 -5.42 17.47
C LEU A 11 4.85 -6.34 16.84
N CYS A 12 4.43 -7.54 16.40
CA CYS A 12 5.33 -8.48 15.75
C CYS A 12 5.86 -7.93 14.44
N HIS A 13 4.98 -7.33 13.63
CA HIS A 13 5.33 -6.76 12.34
C HIS A 13 6.30 -5.56 12.48
N ALA A 14 6.01 -4.66 13.41
CA ALA A 14 6.88 -3.52 13.72
C ALA A 14 8.28 -3.96 14.16
N PHE A 15 8.34 -4.95 15.05
CA PHE A 15 9.58 -5.49 15.55
C PHE A 15 10.37 -6.22 14.45
N GLY A 16 9.69 -6.99 13.61
CA GLY A 16 10.29 -7.66 12.45
C GLY A 16 10.87 -6.66 11.44
N ALA A 17 10.12 -5.61 11.11
CA ALA A 17 10.59 -4.55 10.23
C ALA A 17 11.83 -3.83 10.80
N HIS A 18 11.83 -3.53 12.10
CA HIS A 18 12.97 -2.92 12.79
C HIS A 18 14.18 -3.87 12.86
N ALA A 19 13.97 -5.18 13.02
CA ALA A 19 15.08 -6.15 13.04
C ALA A 19 15.80 -6.23 11.68
N ILE A 20 15.09 -6.05 10.57
CA ILE A 20 15.66 -6.04 9.23
C ILE A 20 16.22 -4.65 8.86
N PHE A 21 15.52 -3.60 9.25
CA PHE A 21 15.87 -2.20 8.99
C PHE A 21 15.96 -1.42 10.32
N PRO A 22 17.10 -1.47 11.03
CA PRO A 22 17.21 -0.92 12.40
C PRO A 22 16.95 0.58 12.53
N ASP A 23 17.14 1.33 11.44
CA ASP A 23 16.89 2.77 11.41
C ASP A 23 15.46 3.14 11.01
N THR A 24 14.59 2.15 10.76
CA THR A 24 13.19 2.43 10.41
C THR A 24 12.46 3.17 11.53
N ARG A 25 11.60 4.13 11.15
CA ARG A 25 10.75 4.91 12.06
C ARG A 25 9.29 4.87 11.67
N THR A 26 9.03 4.61 10.38
CA THR A 26 7.67 4.45 9.86
C THR A 26 7.61 3.19 9.02
N VAL A 27 6.65 2.33 9.33
CA VAL A 27 6.36 1.12 8.56
C VAL A 27 4.97 1.26 7.94
N LEU A 28 4.90 1.12 6.63
CA LEU A 28 3.65 0.92 5.91
C LEU A 28 3.57 -0.54 5.48
N ASP A 29 2.58 -1.26 5.97
CA ASP A 29 2.27 -2.61 5.54
C ASP A 29 0.98 -2.61 4.72
N ILE A 30 1.04 -3.10 3.48
CA ILE A 30 -0.15 -3.31 2.65
C ILE A 30 -0.26 -4.81 2.38
N GLY A 31 -1.07 -5.44 3.21
CA GLY A 31 -1.39 -6.85 3.14
C GLY A 31 -2.50 -7.20 2.16
N GLY A 32 -2.96 -8.44 2.20
CA GLY A 32 -4.08 -8.91 1.39
C GLY A 32 -5.43 -8.35 1.84
N GLN A 33 -5.62 -8.14 3.14
CA GLN A 33 -6.92 -7.79 3.72
C GLN A 33 -6.93 -6.43 4.42
N ASP A 34 -5.80 -5.94 4.83
CA ASP A 34 -5.66 -4.70 5.60
C ASP A 34 -4.44 -3.87 5.17
N THR A 35 -4.40 -2.67 5.67
CA THR A 35 -3.28 -1.74 5.51
C THR A 35 -2.98 -1.10 6.84
N LYS A 36 -1.71 -1.10 7.24
CA LYS A 36 -1.25 -0.57 8.52
C LYS A 36 -0.16 0.46 8.29
N ALA A 37 -0.28 1.60 8.96
CA ALA A 37 0.79 2.58 9.11
C ALA A 37 1.21 2.59 10.58
N ILE A 38 2.47 2.23 10.85
CA ILE A 38 2.98 2.01 12.20
C ILE A 38 4.20 2.91 12.41
N GLN A 39 4.21 3.63 13.52
CA GLN A 39 5.35 4.41 13.97
C GLN A 39 6.13 3.63 15.02
N VAL A 40 7.44 3.60 14.88
CA VAL A 40 8.32 2.92 15.82
C VAL A 40 9.40 3.87 16.35
N ASP A 41 9.82 3.65 17.58
CA ASP A 41 10.95 4.36 18.16
C ASP A 41 12.29 3.73 17.73
N GLN A 42 13.38 4.24 18.28
CA GLN A 42 14.74 3.75 18.02
C GLN A 42 15.00 2.31 18.49
N TYR A 43 14.10 1.73 19.26
CA TYR A 43 14.18 0.36 19.78
C TYR A 43 13.19 -0.58 19.07
N GLY A 44 12.47 -0.09 18.07
CA GLY A 44 11.43 -0.86 17.35
C GLY A 44 10.11 -0.97 18.11
N LEU A 45 9.91 -0.19 19.18
CA LEU A 45 8.65 -0.20 19.93
C LEU A 45 7.62 0.69 19.23
N VAL A 46 6.39 0.18 19.11
CA VAL A 46 5.29 0.93 18.49
C VAL A 46 4.90 2.11 19.34
N THR A 47 4.96 3.30 18.77
CA THR A 47 4.56 4.56 19.39
C THR A 47 3.18 5.05 18.96
N SER A 48 2.80 4.73 17.72
CA SER A 48 1.48 5.05 17.13
C SER A 48 1.18 4.10 15.99
N PHE A 49 -0.08 3.86 15.70
CA PHE A 49 -0.48 3.16 14.48
C PHE A 49 -1.87 3.56 14.02
N GLN A 50 -2.10 3.38 12.73
CA GLN A 50 -3.41 3.46 12.09
C GLN A 50 -3.59 2.24 11.21
N MET A 51 -4.80 1.70 11.18
CA MET A 51 -5.13 0.52 10.38
C MET A 51 -6.44 0.73 9.62
N ASN A 52 -6.49 0.19 8.41
CA ASN A 52 -7.71 0.00 7.64
C ASN A 52 -7.92 -1.50 7.43
N ASP A 53 -8.79 -2.09 8.22
CA ASP A 53 -9.21 -3.49 8.18
C ASP A 53 -10.67 -3.68 7.71
N ARG A 54 -11.39 -2.56 7.52
CA ARG A 54 -12.84 -2.56 7.23
C ARG A 54 -13.17 -2.45 5.76
N CYS A 55 -12.22 -2.04 4.93
CA CYS A 55 -12.46 -1.78 3.51
C CYS A 55 -11.36 -2.39 2.65
N ALA A 56 -11.75 -3.34 1.80
CA ALA A 56 -10.84 -3.97 0.84
C ALA A 56 -10.18 -2.97 -0.14
N ALA A 57 -10.77 -1.79 -0.31
CA ALA A 57 -10.31 -0.76 -1.24
C ALA A 57 -8.95 -0.12 -0.91
N GLY A 58 -8.22 -0.61 0.06
CA GLY A 58 -6.87 -0.13 0.39
C GLY A 58 -5.83 -1.23 0.47
N CYS A 59 -6.18 -2.46 0.10
CA CYS A 59 -5.32 -3.64 0.29
C CYS A 59 -5.26 -4.53 -0.96
N GLY A 60 -4.46 -5.58 -0.90
CA GLY A 60 -4.22 -6.50 -2.01
C GLY A 60 -5.47 -7.21 -2.55
N ARG A 61 -6.48 -7.47 -1.70
CA ARG A 61 -7.74 -8.07 -2.14
C ARG A 61 -8.49 -7.18 -3.15
N TYR A 62 -8.37 -5.87 -3.02
CA TYR A 62 -8.94 -4.95 -3.99
C TYR A 62 -8.27 -5.10 -5.36
N LEU A 63 -6.94 -5.24 -5.40
CA LEU A 63 -6.21 -5.50 -6.63
C LEU A 63 -6.63 -6.85 -7.26
N GLY A 64 -6.83 -7.89 -6.45
CA GLY A 64 -7.36 -9.17 -6.92
C GLY A 64 -8.73 -9.02 -7.58
N TYR A 65 -9.67 -8.32 -6.92
CA TYR A 65 -10.98 -8.04 -7.50
C TYR A 65 -10.90 -7.28 -8.84
N ILE A 66 -10.01 -6.29 -8.94
CA ILE A 66 -9.81 -5.54 -10.18
C ILE A 66 -9.22 -6.42 -11.30
N ALA A 67 -8.29 -7.31 -10.96
CA ALA A 67 -7.71 -8.27 -11.90
C ALA A 67 -8.80 -9.16 -12.52
N ASP A 68 -9.68 -9.70 -11.66
CA ASP A 68 -10.82 -10.52 -12.09
C ASP A 68 -11.80 -9.72 -12.97
N GLU A 69 -12.16 -8.50 -12.57
CA GLU A 69 -13.09 -7.62 -13.29
C GLU A 69 -12.55 -7.25 -14.68
N MET A 70 -11.24 -7.05 -14.80
CA MET A 70 -10.58 -6.71 -16.06
C MET A 70 -10.11 -7.93 -16.86
N SER A 71 -10.29 -9.15 -16.33
CA SER A 71 -9.85 -10.42 -16.93
C SER A 71 -8.35 -10.41 -17.27
N ILE A 72 -7.53 -9.96 -16.32
CA ILE A 72 -6.06 -9.98 -16.40
C ILE A 72 -5.49 -10.63 -15.14
N SER A 73 -4.24 -11.11 -15.19
CA SER A 73 -3.61 -11.69 -14.01
C SER A 73 -3.20 -10.60 -13.01
N LEU A 74 -3.23 -10.94 -11.72
CA LEU A 74 -2.81 -10.02 -10.65
C LEU A 74 -1.38 -9.49 -10.87
N ASN A 75 -0.49 -10.32 -11.40
CA ASN A 75 0.90 -9.96 -11.66
C ASN A 75 1.07 -9.00 -12.86
N GLU A 76 0.07 -8.89 -13.72
CA GLU A 76 0.09 -7.99 -14.88
C GLU A 76 -0.42 -6.58 -14.55
N LEU A 77 -1.19 -6.42 -13.46
CA LEU A 77 -1.76 -5.13 -13.06
C LEU A 77 -0.70 -4.03 -12.92
N GLY A 78 0.35 -4.29 -12.14
CA GLY A 78 1.43 -3.34 -11.92
C GLY A 78 2.18 -2.98 -13.20
N PRO A 79 2.71 -3.95 -13.96
CA PRO A 79 3.37 -3.70 -15.24
C PRO A 79 2.49 -2.94 -16.25
N MET A 80 1.18 -3.20 -16.30
CA MET A 80 0.26 -2.43 -17.15
C MET A 80 0.06 -1.00 -16.65
N ALA A 81 -0.16 -0.82 -15.35
CA ALA A 81 -0.30 0.52 -14.74
C ALA A 81 0.95 1.39 -14.95
N MET A 82 2.14 0.78 -15.02
CA MET A 82 3.39 1.49 -15.32
C MET A 82 3.46 2.08 -16.74
N LYS A 83 2.59 1.62 -17.65
CA LYS A 83 2.48 2.13 -19.03
C LYS A 83 1.46 3.27 -19.17
N ALA A 84 0.83 3.69 -18.07
CA ALA A 84 -0.13 4.79 -18.08
C ALA A 84 0.53 6.08 -18.62
N GLU A 85 -0.14 6.70 -19.58
CA GLU A 85 0.29 7.97 -20.22
C GLU A 85 -0.48 9.16 -19.66
N ARG A 86 -1.68 8.92 -19.10
CA ARG A 86 -2.56 9.94 -18.53
C ARG A 86 -3.03 9.55 -17.15
N GLU A 87 -3.33 10.55 -16.34
CA GLU A 87 -3.99 10.32 -15.04
C GLU A 87 -5.50 10.25 -15.24
N VAL A 88 -6.07 9.07 -14.99
CA VAL A 88 -7.51 8.86 -14.88
C VAL A 88 -7.89 8.88 -13.41
N ASN A 89 -8.81 9.75 -13.02
CA ASN A 89 -9.29 9.80 -11.65
C ASN A 89 -10.22 8.65 -11.37
N ILE A 90 -9.92 7.86 -10.34
CA ILE A 90 -10.78 6.80 -9.83
C ILE A 90 -11.43 7.30 -8.54
N CYS A 91 -12.75 7.47 -8.58
CA CYS A 91 -13.53 8.05 -7.48
C CYS A 91 -14.03 6.99 -6.50
N SER A 92 -14.26 5.76 -6.96
CA SER A 92 -14.86 4.71 -6.15
C SER A 92 -13.96 4.29 -4.99
N THR A 93 -14.38 4.70 -3.80
CA THR A 93 -13.74 4.29 -2.54
C THR A 93 -14.20 2.92 -2.07
N CYS A 94 -15.26 2.39 -2.66
CA CYS A 94 -15.84 1.10 -2.32
C CYS A 94 -15.62 0.10 -3.45
N THR A 95 -15.11 -1.08 -3.10
CA THR A 95 -14.86 -2.18 -4.04
C THR A 95 -16.11 -2.55 -4.85
N ALA A 96 -17.29 -2.47 -4.23
CA ALA A 96 -18.55 -2.80 -4.88
C ALA A 96 -18.90 -1.87 -6.07
N PHE A 97 -18.45 -0.62 -6.03
CA PHE A 97 -18.70 0.35 -7.11
C PHE A 97 -17.53 0.45 -8.10
N ALA A 98 -16.35 -0.02 -7.72
CA ALA A 98 -15.17 0.07 -8.57
C ALA A 98 -15.35 -0.63 -9.91
N GLY A 99 -15.95 -1.82 -9.93
CA GLY A 99 -16.22 -2.55 -11.19
C GLY A 99 -17.15 -1.78 -12.13
N ALA A 100 -18.15 -1.09 -11.60
CA ALA A 100 -19.04 -0.26 -12.42
C ALA A 100 -18.29 0.94 -13.02
N GLU A 101 -17.48 1.63 -12.22
CA GLU A 101 -16.64 2.75 -12.67
C GLU A 101 -15.61 2.31 -13.72
N LEU A 102 -14.98 1.15 -13.55
CA LEU A 102 -14.03 0.61 -14.52
C LEU A 102 -14.71 0.31 -15.87
N ARG A 103 -15.91 -0.28 -15.84
CA ARG A 103 -16.69 -0.53 -17.06
C ARG A 103 -17.09 0.77 -17.73
N GLU A 104 -17.52 1.76 -16.97
CA GLU A 104 -17.87 3.08 -17.50
C GLU A 104 -16.70 3.75 -18.18
N LEU A 105 -15.53 3.83 -17.52
CA LEU A 105 -14.30 4.39 -18.09
C LEU A 105 -13.87 3.66 -19.37
N THR A 106 -13.97 2.34 -19.38
CA THR A 106 -13.69 1.53 -20.56
C THR A 106 -14.65 1.86 -21.72
N ASN A 107 -15.95 2.03 -21.42
CA ASN A 107 -16.95 2.40 -22.42
C ASN A 107 -16.76 3.84 -22.94
N LEU A 108 -16.20 4.74 -22.13
CA LEU A 108 -15.79 6.08 -22.54
C LEU A 108 -14.51 6.09 -23.40
N GLY A 109 -13.89 4.95 -23.62
CA GLY A 109 -12.70 4.80 -24.46
C GLY A 109 -11.38 5.10 -23.76
N GLU A 110 -11.37 5.14 -22.42
CA GLU A 110 -10.13 5.27 -21.68
C GLU A 110 -9.26 4.01 -21.84
N LYS A 111 -7.94 4.20 -21.95
CA LYS A 111 -7.00 3.08 -22.06
C LYS A 111 -6.95 2.30 -20.74
N ARG A 112 -6.85 0.97 -20.83
CA ARG A 112 -6.73 0.10 -19.64
C ARG A 112 -5.55 0.49 -18.76
N GLU A 113 -4.43 0.83 -19.36
CA GLU A 113 -3.21 1.26 -18.68
C GLU A 113 -3.45 2.52 -17.84
N ASP A 114 -4.15 3.51 -18.41
CA ASP A 114 -4.46 4.78 -17.73
C ASP A 114 -5.42 4.58 -16.56
N ILE A 115 -6.46 3.74 -16.76
CA ILE A 115 -7.40 3.34 -15.70
C ILE A 115 -6.63 2.65 -14.55
N LEU A 116 -5.76 1.71 -14.88
CA LEU A 116 -4.95 0.99 -13.87
C LEU A 116 -3.97 1.92 -13.17
N GLY A 117 -3.36 2.87 -13.88
CA GLY A 117 -2.50 3.90 -13.28
C GLY A 117 -3.25 4.71 -12.23
N GLY A 118 -4.42 5.24 -12.59
CA GLY A 118 -5.28 6.00 -11.67
C GLY A 118 -5.72 5.19 -10.45
N LEU A 119 -6.06 3.91 -10.65
CA LEU A 119 -6.46 3.00 -9.59
C LEU A 119 -5.32 2.76 -8.58
N HIS A 120 -4.10 2.46 -9.05
CA HIS A 120 -2.95 2.27 -8.19
C HIS A 120 -2.63 3.55 -7.40
N LYS A 121 -2.68 4.71 -8.05
CA LYS A 121 -2.51 6.01 -7.38
C LYS A 121 -3.58 6.21 -6.29
N ALA A 122 -4.85 5.90 -6.57
CA ALA A 122 -5.94 6.04 -5.58
C ALA A 122 -5.73 5.14 -4.35
N ILE A 123 -5.19 3.92 -4.51
CA ILE A 123 -4.84 3.04 -3.41
C ILE A 123 -3.77 3.71 -2.53
N ILE A 124 -2.71 4.24 -3.13
CA ILE A 124 -1.63 4.87 -2.38
C ILE A 124 -2.08 6.16 -1.71
N MET A 125 -2.94 6.96 -2.32
CA MET A 125 -3.52 8.14 -1.67
C MET A 125 -4.25 7.79 -0.36
N ARG A 126 -4.90 6.63 -0.29
CA ARG A 126 -5.52 6.13 0.95
C ARG A 126 -4.48 5.70 1.97
N ALA A 127 -3.42 5.02 1.54
CA ALA A 127 -2.31 4.66 2.41
C ALA A 127 -1.62 5.92 2.98
N MET A 128 -1.42 6.96 2.16
CA MET A 128 -0.91 8.26 2.62
C MET A 128 -1.79 8.90 3.70
N SER A 129 -3.10 8.74 3.61
CA SER A 129 -4.02 9.21 4.66
C SER A 129 -3.86 8.44 5.98
N LEU A 130 -3.51 7.16 5.95
CA LEU A 130 -3.17 6.38 7.15
C LEU A 130 -1.84 6.86 7.75
N ILE A 131 -0.82 7.05 6.92
CA ILE A 131 0.48 7.58 7.32
C ILE A 131 0.31 8.94 8.02
N ALA A 132 -0.42 9.86 7.41
CA ALA A 132 -0.68 11.18 7.99
C ALA A 132 -1.35 11.08 9.37
N ARG A 133 -2.35 10.20 9.54
CA ARG A 133 -3.04 9.99 10.82
C ARG A 133 -2.20 9.26 11.86
N SER A 134 -1.22 8.46 11.46
CA SER A 134 -0.30 7.80 12.41
C SER A 134 0.77 8.74 12.95
N GLY A 135 0.95 9.90 12.33
CA GLY A 135 1.94 10.91 12.74
C GLY A 135 2.84 11.40 11.59
N GLY A 136 2.66 10.90 10.38
CA GLY A 136 3.47 11.25 9.21
C GLY A 136 4.49 10.16 8.84
N ALA A 137 5.35 10.44 7.87
CA ALA A 137 6.46 9.56 7.52
C ALA A 137 7.77 10.14 8.08
N PHE A 138 8.49 9.33 8.83
CA PHE A 138 9.79 9.66 9.38
C PHE A 138 10.88 8.83 8.71
N ASN A 139 12.08 9.32 8.69
CA ASN A 139 13.24 8.64 8.13
C ASN A 139 13.81 7.60 9.14
N GLU A 140 13.98 6.33 8.81
CA GLU A 140 13.74 5.72 7.52
C GLU A 140 12.29 5.21 7.41
N PHE A 141 11.76 5.22 6.20
CA PHE A 141 10.45 4.68 5.89
C PHE A 141 10.58 3.27 5.31
N THR A 142 9.81 2.32 5.81
CA THR A 142 9.83 0.93 5.33
C THR A 142 8.46 0.51 4.79
N PHE A 143 8.45 -0.02 3.58
CA PHE A 143 7.25 -0.55 2.93
C PHE A 143 7.30 -2.07 2.85
N THR A 144 6.27 -2.73 3.37
CA THR A 144 6.15 -4.17 3.53
C THR A 144 4.80 -4.68 3.03
N GLY A 145 4.61 -5.99 3.12
CA GLY A 145 3.39 -6.68 2.72
C GLY A 145 3.42 -7.17 1.27
N GLY A 146 2.51 -8.09 0.95
CA GLY A 146 2.47 -8.73 -0.37
C GLY A 146 2.30 -7.75 -1.55
N VAL A 147 1.71 -6.58 -1.31
CA VAL A 147 1.51 -5.53 -2.31
C VAL A 147 2.81 -4.81 -2.67
N ALA A 148 3.87 -4.90 -1.84
CA ALA A 148 5.20 -4.38 -2.16
C ALA A 148 5.84 -5.04 -3.40
N ARG A 149 5.31 -6.17 -3.86
CA ARG A 149 5.71 -6.81 -5.12
C ARG A 149 5.14 -6.13 -6.37
N ASN A 150 4.18 -5.22 -6.23
CA ASN A 150 3.56 -4.51 -7.35
C ASN A 150 4.38 -3.25 -7.70
N PRO A 151 5.02 -3.19 -8.89
CA PRO A 151 5.93 -2.10 -9.25
C PRO A 151 5.23 -0.74 -9.35
N ALA A 152 3.96 -0.68 -9.75
CA ALA A 152 3.22 0.57 -9.82
C ALA A 152 2.92 1.12 -8.42
N ILE A 153 2.57 0.25 -7.47
CA ILE A 153 2.38 0.63 -6.06
C ILE A 153 3.68 1.20 -5.49
N VAL A 154 4.81 0.52 -5.71
CA VAL A 154 6.14 0.97 -5.26
C VAL A 154 6.47 2.35 -5.85
N LYS A 155 6.24 2.55 -7.15
CA LYS A 155 6.47 3.82 -7.83
C LYS A 155 5.65 4.94 -7.22
N TYR A 156 4.32 4.81 -7.21
CA TYR A 156 3.43 5.86 -6.70
C TYR A 156 3.65 6.15 -5.21
N LEU A 157 3.91 5.12 -4.41
CA LEU A 157 4.26 5.31 -3.00
C LEU A 157 5.53 6.13 -2.83
N THR A 158 6.58 5.76 -3.55
CA THR A 158 7.88 6.44 -3.49
C THR A 158 7.75 7.91 -3.90
N GLU A 159 7.03 8.19 -4.99
CA GLU A 159 6.76 9.54 -5.46
C GLU A 159 6.00 10.36 -4.41
N LEU A 160 4.88 9.85 -3.92
CA LEU A 160 4.02 10.57 -2.95
C LEU A 160 4.67 10.74 -1.58
N VAL A 161 5.44 9.76 -1.10
CA VAL A 161 6.18 9.90 0.17
C VAL A 161 7.22 11.01 0.03
N ARG A 162 7.99 11.04 -1.04
CA ARG A 162 9.00 12.08 -1.28
C ARG A 162 8.37 13.47 -1.47
N GLU A 163 7.28 13.55 -2.22
CA GLU A 163 6.56 14.81 -2.44
C GLU A 163 6.03 15.42 -1.14
N ASN A 164 5.50 14.61 -0.23
CA ASN A 164 4.85 15.10 1.00
C ASN A 164 5.79 15.22 2.19
N TYR A 165 6.85 14.42 2.26
CA TYR A 165 7.72 14.32 3.45
C TYR A 165 9.20 14.61 3.17
N GLY A 166 9.57 14.86 1.91
CA GLY A 166 10.92 15.28 1.51
C GLY A 166 11.68 14.22 0.70
N ASN A 167 12.54 14.70 -0.19
CA ASN A 167 13.31 13.84 -1.09
C ASN A 167 14.41 13.05 -0.39
N ASP A 168 14.84 13.48 0.78
CA ASP A 168 15.93 12.85 1.55
C ASP A 168 15.48 11.64 2.36
N ILE A 169 14.17 11.34 2.36
CA ILE A 169 13.65 10.19 3.07
C ILE A 169 14.12 8.90 2.40
N LYS A 170 14.82 8.07 3.15
CA LYS A 170 15.24 6.74 2.70
C LYS A 170 14.05 5.80 2.77
N ILE A 171 13.74 5.15 1.65
CA ILE A 171 12.62 4.21 1.54
C ILE A 171 13.20 2.81 1.36
N ASN A 172 12.94 1.96 2.34
CA ASN A 172 13.23 0.54 2.30
C ASN A 172 11.99 -0.20 1.77
N ILE A 173 12.19 -1.12 0.86
CA ILE A 173 11.12 -1.94 0.29
C ILE A 173 11.49 -3.39 0.49
N ASP A 174 10.64 -4.13 1.19
CA ASP A 174 10.82 -5.55 1.39
C ASP A 174 9.71 -6.33 0.68
N THR A 175 10.11 -7.06 -0.37
CA THR A 175 9.22 -7.90 -1.15
C THR A 175 9.00 -9.27 -0.54
N ASP A 176 9.78 -9.66 0.45
CA ASP A 176 9.73 -10.95 1.13
C ASP A 176 9.15 -10.87 2.55
N SER A 177 8.64 -9.71 2.91
CA SER A 177 8.05 -9.38 4.21
C SER A 177 6.80 -10.19 4.61
N ILE A 178 6.33 -11.07 3.77
CA ILE A 178 5.30 -12.06 4.14
C ILE A 178 5.80 -13.02 5.24
N PHE A 179 7.08 -13.00 5.55
CA PHE A 179 7.73 -13.81 6.60
C PHE A 179 8.09 -13.01 7.86
N MET A 180 7.76 -11.72 7.92
CA MET A 180 7.97 -10.87 9.10
C MET A 180 7.04 -11.18 10.26
#